data_837f4544f411624ad5e7d0521be12845
#
_entry.id   837f4544f411624ad5e7d0521be12845
#
_cell.length_a   1.000
_cell.length_b   1.000
_cell.length_c   1.000
_cell.angle_alpha   90.00
_cell.angle_beta   90.00
_cell.angle_gamma   90.00
#
_symmetry.space_group_name_H-M   'P 1'
#
loop_
_entity.id
_entity.type
_entity.pdbx_description
1 polymer ?
#
loop_
_entity_poly.entity_id
_entity_poly.type
_entity_poly.pdbx_seq_one_letter_code
_entity_poly.pdbx_strand_id
1 'polypeptide(L)'
;MASQQIDWAEDLVTEVVGERLKAATRKRGAEPLSHAIEAKKLRESWEALRVWLRAKLLAKRGASIPGFGRFTWQVLGDYRPSDLQDRPEELIPLRPVFQFSEDFCKAHLLPWRPISEDKLVECADLNYSILALRHTSRLTKDMVWSALRDLQRKIGDRIASGYSLTLDFGVGQLVAERGKPRFCFDASKLRREEEQVVPQ
;
A
#
# COMPACT_ATOMS: atom_id res chain seq x y z
N MET A 1 17.75 -19.69 -17.66
CA MET A 1 17.15 -20.13 -16.37
C MET A 1 16.16 -19.06 -15.96
N ALA A 2 14.86 -19.31 -16.12
CA ALA A 2 13.83 -18.37 -15.66
C ALA A 2 13.86 -18.38 -14.12
N SER A 3 14.28 -17.27 -13.52
CA SER A 3 14.11 -17.05 -12.08
C SER A 3 12.62 -17.15 -11.80
N GLN A 4 12.19 -18.18 -11.07
CA GLN A 4 10.86 -18.24 -10.50
C GLN A 4 10.73 -16.97 -9.64
N GLN A 5 10.00 -15.99 -10.15
CA GLN A 5 9.63 -14.81 -9.41
C GLN A 5 8.65 -15.30 -8.34
N ILE A 6 9.18 -15.52 -7.14
CA ILE A 6 8.37 -15.92 -5.98
C ILE A 6 7.34 -14.81 -5.80
N ASP A 7 6.06 -15.17 -5.93
CA ASP A 7 4.97 -14.23 -5.67
C ASP A 7 4.85 -14.02 -4.15
N TRP A 8 5.63 -13.07 -3.64
CA TRP A 8 5.69 -12.73 -2.22
C TRP A 8 4.33 -12.34 -1.64
N ALA A 9 3.40 -11.89 -2.49
CA ALA A 9 2.04 -11.59 -2.06
C ALA A 9 1.30 -12.88 -1.69
N GLU A 10 1.48 -13.98 -2.46
CA GLU A 10 0.89 -15.27 -2.17
C GLU A 10 1.47 -15.91 -0.92
N ASP A 11 2.78 -15.82 -0.71
CA ASP A 11 3.40 -16.29 0.53
C ASP A 11 2.90 -15.54 1.76
N LEU A 12 2.78 -14.21 1.64
CA LEU A 12 2.25 -13.36 2.71
C LEU A 12 0.80 -13.72 3.05
N VAL A 13 -0.04 -13.90 2.01
CA VAL A 13 -1.44 -14.33 2.18
C VAL A 13 -1.50 -15.67 2.89
N THR A 14 -0.69 -16.63 2.46
CA THR A 14 -0.66 -17.98 3.04
C THR A 14 -0.29 -17.96 4.52
N GLU A 15 0.71 -17.18 4.90
CA GLU A 15 1.10 -17.02 6.31
C GLU A 15 -0.01 -16.39 7.15
N VAL A 16 -0.62 -15.29 6.68
CA VAL A 16 -1.69 -14.60 7.40
C VAL A 16 -2.91 -15.51 7.56
N VAL A 17 -3.28 -16.26 6.51
CA VAL A 17 -4.36 -17.26 6.61
C VAL A 17 -4.04 -18.31 7.65
N GLY A 18 -2.82 -18.85 7.63
CA GLY A 18 -2.38 -19.84 8.62
C GLY A 18 -2.49 -19.33 10.06
N GLU A 19 -2.13 -18.08 10.32
CA GLU A 19 -2.27 -17.45 11.65
C GLU A 19 -3.74 -17.28 12.05
N ARG A 20 -4.60 -16.83 11.13
CA ARG A 20 -6.06 -16.68 11.36
C ARG A 20 -6.71 -17.99 11.68
N LEU A 21 -6.38 -19.05 10.95
CA LEU A 21 -6.91 -20.41 11.20
C LEU A 21 -6.48 -20.93 12.57
N LYS A 22 -5.21 -20.77 12.94
CA LYS A 22 -4.71 -21.14 14.28
C LYS A 22 -5.40 -20.35 15.39
N ALA A 23 -5.68 -19.06 15.17
CA ALA A 23 -6.40 -18.25 16.15
C ALA A 23 -7.87 -18.65 16.28
N ALA A 24 -8.51 -19.01 15.18
CA ALA A 24 -9.90 -19.47 15.17
C ALA A 24 -10.07 -20.83 15.90
N THR A 25 -9.15 -21.78 15.67
CA THR A 25 -9.20 -23.09 16.34
C THR A 25 -9.02 -23.02 17.87
N ARG A 26 -8.39 -21.94 18.36
CA ARG A 26 -8.24 -21.71 19.81
C ARG A 26 -9.50 -21.15 20.47
N LYS A 27 -10.45 -20.60 19.71
CA LYS A 27 -11.71 -20.06 20.22
C LYS A 27 -12.76 -21.15 20.26
N ARG A 28 -13.24 -21.54 21.48
CA ARG A 28 -14.35 -22.48 21.65
C ARG A 28 -15.59 -21.97 20.92
N GLY A 29 -16.17 -22.79 20.04
CA GLY A 29 -17.43 -22.48 19.34
C GLY A 29 -17.27 -21.59 18.09
N ALA A 30 -16.05 -21.29 17.61
CA ALA A 30 -15.87 -20.64 16.36
C ALA A 30 -16.15 -21.60 15.18
N GLU A 31 -16.88 -21.13 14.16
CA GLU A 31 -17.02 -21.88 12.92
C GLU A 31 -15.67 -22.12 12.25
N PRO A 32 -15.45 -23.29 11.63
CA PRO A 32 -14.23 -23.60 10.95
C PRO A 32 -14.04 -22.65 9.76
N LEU A 33 -12.97 -21.83 9.79
CA LEU A 33 -12.61 -20.96 8.69
C LEU A 33 -12.05 -21.78 7.53
N SER A 34 -12.57 -21.55 6.33
CA SER A 34 -12.01 -22.14 5.12
C SER A 34 -10.76 -21.35 4.67
N HIS A 35 -9.64 -22.06 4.48
CA HIS A 35 -8.40 -21.46 3.97
C HIS A 35 -8.63 -20.69 2.67
N ALA A 36 -9.38 -21.28 1.72
CA ALA A 36 -9.65 -20.66 0.43
C ALA A 36 -10.46 -19.36 0.56
N ILE A 37 -11.44 -19.33 1.46
CA ILE A 37 -12.28 -18.14 1.70
C ILE A 37 -11.45 -17.01 2.32
N GLU A 38 -10.64 -17.31 3.34
CA GLU A 38 -9.79 -16.29 3.97
C GLU A 38 -8.73 -15.77 3.02
N ALA A 39 -8.07 -16.63 2.24
CA ALA A 39 -7.13 -16.22 1.21
C ALA A 39 -7.77 -15.30 0.16
N LYS A 40 -8.98 -15.62 -0.29
CA LYS A 40 -9.73 -14.78 -1.22
C LYS A 40 -10.02 -13.39 -0.63
N LYS A 41 -10.46 -13.31 0.62
CA LYS A 41 -10.72 -12.03 1.31
C LYS A 41 -9.45 -11.16 1.38
N LEU A 42 -8.31 -11.76 1.73
CA LEU A 42 -7.02 -11.04 1.80
C LEU A 42 -6.60 -10.50 0.43
N ARG A 43 -6.65 -11.34 -0.62
CA ARG A 43 -6.31 -10.93 -2.00
C ARG A 43 -7.22 -9.82 -2.50
N GLU A 44 -8.53 -9.96 -2.31
CA GLU A 44 -9.51 -8.97 -2.74
C GLU A 44 -9.31 -7.63 -2.01
N SER A 45 -9.03 -7.66 -0.69
CA SER A 45 -8.74 -6.46 0.09
C SER A 45 -7.42 -5.79 -0.35
N TRP A 46 -6.40 -6.58 -0.67
CA TRP A 46 -5.12 -6.07 -1.17
C TRP A 46 -5.26 -5.43 -2.54
N GLU A 47 -5.97 -6.08 -3.46
CA GLU A 47 -6.23 -5.53 -4.79
C GLU A 47 -7.04 -4.24 -4.73
N ALA A 48 -8.06 -4.19 -3.89
CA ALA A 48 -8.84 -2.97 -3.64
C ALA A 48 -7.95 -1.81 -3.18
N LEU A 49 -7.00 -2.08 -2.27
CA LEU A 49 -6.02 -1.08 -1.81
C LEU A 49 -5.13 -0.59 -2.96
N ARG A 50 -4.63 -1.50 -3.81
CA ARG A 50 -3.78 -1.16 -4.96
C ARG A 50 -4.51 -0.25 -5.96
N VAL A 51 -5.75 -0.59 -6.30
CA VAL A 51 -6.58 0.20 -7.21
C VAL A 51 -6.85 1.59 -6.62
N TRP A 52 -7.24 1.68 -5.34
CA TRP A 52 -7.49 2.94 -4.66
C TRP A 52 -6.23 3.83 -4.61
N LEU A 53 -5.09 3.24 -4.25
CA LEU A 53 -3.82 3.95 -4.15
C LEU A 53 -3.39 4.51 -5.52
N ARG A 54 -3.48 3.68 -6.58
CA ARG A 54 -3.18 4.12 -7.94
C ARG A 54 -4.06 5.28 -8.36
N ALA A 55 -5.37 5.21 -8.11
CA ALA A 55 -6.30 6.28 -8.45
C ALA A 55 -5.95 7.61 -7.75
N LYS A 56 -5.53 7.56 -6.47
CA LYS A 56 -5.10 8.75 -5.72
C LYS A 56 -3.84 9.38 -6.32
N LEU A 57 -2.82 8.58 -6.58
CA LEU A 57 -1.55 9.10 -7.10
C LEU A 57 -1.67 9.56 -8.56
N LEU A 58 -2.48 8.92 -9.41
CA LEU A 58 -2.77 9.41 -10.76
C LEU A 58 -3.51 10.77 -10.74
N ALA A 59 -4.31 11.03 -9.73
CA ALA A 59 -4.95 12.33 -9.49
C ALA A 59 -4.03 13.35 -8.80
N LYS A 60 -2.72 13.08 -8.71
CA LYS A 60 -1.73 13.91 -8.01
C LYS A 60 -2.07 14.22 -6.55
N ARG A 61 -2.87 13.37 -5.91
CA ARG A 61 -3.23 13.46 -4.49
C ARG A 61 -2.42 12.49 -3.66
N GLY A 62 -2.13 12.86 -2.41
CA GLY A 62 -1.54 11.94 -1.45
C GLY A 62 -2.57 10.95 -0.91
N ALA A 63 -2.07 9.81 -0.42
CA ALA A 63 -2.84 8.70 0.15
C ALA A 63 -2.18 8.25 1.44
N SER A 64 -2.92 8.27 2.54
CA SER A 64 -2.48 7.81 3.86
C SER A 64 -3.18 6.50 4.21
N ILE A 65 -2.39 5.50 4.59
CA ILE A 65 -2.87 4.20 5.05
C ILE A 65 -2.62 4.15 6.56
N PRO A 66 -3.68 4.25 7.40
CA PRO A 66 -3.53 4.29 8.86
C PRO A 66 -2.72 3.11 9.41
N GLY A 67 -1.75 3.41 10.27
CA GLY A 67 -0.89 2.42 10.89
C GLY A 67 0.17 1.79 9.97
N PHE A 68 0.28 2.26 8.71
CA PHE A 68 1.28 1.77 7.77
C PHE A 68 2.19 2.89 7.24
N GLY A 69 1.60 3.90 6.59
CA GLY A 69 2.38 4.98 6.01
C GLY A 69 1.60 5.79 4.98
N ARG A 70 2.32 6.69 4.32
CA ARG A 70 1.75 7.58 3.32
C ARG A 70 2.50 7.53 2.00
N PHE A 71 1.77 7.64 0.92
CA PHE A 71 2.22 7.80 -0.45
C PHE A 71 1.80 9.19 -0.89
N THR A 72 2.73 10.02 -1.28
CA THR A 72 2.40 11.40 -1.66
C THR A 72 3.36 11.93 -2.71
N TRP A 73 3.19 13.20 -3.07
CA TRP A 73 4.03 13.91 -3.99
C TRP A 73 4.82 14.98 -3.23
N GLN A 74 6.10 15.04 -3.51
CA GLN A 74 6.96 16.14 -3.06
C GLN A 74 7.09 17.16 -4.18
N VAL A 75 6.79 18.40 -3.88
CA VAL A 75 7.00 19.54 -4.77
C VAL A 75 8.48 19.90 -4.78
N LEU A 76 9.04 20.00 -5.97
CA LEU A 76 10.46 20.31 -6.17
C LEU A 76 10.68 21.80 -6.50
N GLY A 77 11.90 22.30 -6.26
CA GLY A 77 12.26 23.70 -6.49
C GLY A 77 11.65 24.66 -5.47
N ASP A 78 11.37 25.88 -5.90
CA ASP A 78 10.85 26.96 -5.03
C ASP A 78 9.32 26.97 -4.92
N TYR A 79 8.65 25.97 -5.48
CA TYR A 79 7.20 25.81 -5.41
C TYR A 79 6.75 25.23 -4.08
N ARG A 80 5.46 25.47 -3.74
CA ARG A 80 4.76 24.93 -2.58
C ARG A 80 3.55 24.09 -3.01
N PRO A 81 3.04 23.20 -2.16
CA PRO A 81 1.82 22.45 -2.46
C PRO A 81 0.60 23.31 -2.77
N SER A 82 0.50 24.52 -2.19
CA SER A 82 -0.55 25.49 -2.48
C SER A 82 -0.55 25.95 -3.95
N ASP A 83 0.62 26.02 -4.58
CA ASP A 83 0.75 26.51 -5.95
C ASP A 83 0.10 25.57 -6.97
N LEU A 84 -0.15 24.30 -6.59
CA LEU A 84 -0.86 23.30 -7.41
C LEU A 84 -2.33 23.66 -7.64
N GLN A 85 -2.93 24.54 -6.83
CA GLN A 85 -4.32 24.97 -6.99
C GLN A 85 -4.45 26.08 -8.05
N ASP A 86 -3.40 26.89 -8.21
CA ASP A 86 -3.42 28.10 -9.04
C ASP A 86 -2.73 27.93 -10.38
N ARG A 87 -1.99 26.81 -10.59
CA ARG A 87 -1.21 26.56 -11.79
C ARG A 87 -1.51 25.19 -12.38
N PRO A 88 -1.39 25.04 -13.72
CA PRO A 88 -1.45 23.73 -14.37
C PRO A 88 -0.41 22.77 -13.73
N GLU A 89 -0.85 21.56 -13.39
CA GLU A 89 -0.02 20.52 -12.76
C GLU A 89 1.27 20.20 -13.56
N GLU A 90 1.25 20.45 -14.88
CA GLU A 90 2.34 20.19 -15.81
C GLU A 90 3.56 21.12 -15.59
N LEU A 91 3.36 22.28 -14.94
CA LEU A 91 4.41 23.28 -14.72
C LEU A 91 5.15 23.11 -13.40
N ILE A 92 4.64 22.27 -12.50
CA ILE A 92 5.23 22.07 -11.16
C ILE A 92 5.88 20.69 -11.11
N PRO A 93 7.21 20.62 -10.97
CA PRO A 93 7.89 19.33 -10.89
C PRO A 93 7.55 18.59 -9.59
N LEU A 94 6.98 17.40 -9.74
CA LEU A 94 6.56 16.54 -8.65
C LEU A 94 7.37 15.25 -8.62
N ARG A 95 7.75 14.82 -7.42
CA ARG A 95 8.40 13.53 -7.18
C ARG A 95 7.53 12.68 -6.26
N PRO A 96 7.20 11.43 -6.62
CA PRO A 96 6.48 10.54 -5.70
C PRO A 96 7.38 10.15 -4.53
N VAL A 97 6.80 10.11 -3.34
CA VAL A 97 7.48 9.78 -2.08
C VAL A 97 6.64 8.82 -1.27
N PHE A 98 7.30 7.85 -0.63
CA PHE A 98 6.68 6.98 0.37
C PHE A 98 7.37 7.16 1.71
N GLN A 99 6.59 7.17 2.78
CA GLN A 99 7.08 7.22 4.15
C GLN A 99 6.23 6.30 5.03
N PHE A 100 6.88 5.41 5.76
CA PHE A 100 6.20 4.67 6.83
C PHE A 100 5.70 5.62 7.92
N SER A 101 4.59 5.27 8.57
CA SER A 101 4.15 5.97 9.77
C SER A 101 5.12 5.73 10.92
N GLU A 102 5.19 6.68 11.84
CA GLU A 102 6.01 6.56 13.03
C GLU A 102 5.59 5.35 13.87
N ASP A 103 4.27 5.12 14.00
CA ASP A 103 3.72 3.98 14.74
C ASP A 103 4.12 2.64 14.12
N PHE A 104 4.09 2.52 12.79
CA PHE A 104 4.57 1.33 12.10
C PHE A 104 6.04 1.07 12.38
N CYS A 105 6.87 2.10 12.26
CA CYS A 105 8.30 1.99 12.53
C CYS A 105 8.58 1.60 13.98
N LYS A 106 7.88 2.20 14.96
CA LYS A 106 8.00 1.85 16.38
C LYS A 106 7.58 0.41 16.66
N ALA A 107 6.44 -0.02 16.10
CA ALA A 107 5.91 -1.38 16.30
C ALA A 107 6.87 -2.48 15.78
N HIS A 108 7.63 -2.19 14.73
CA HIS A 108 8.51 -3.16 14.08
C HIS A 108 10.00 -2.84 14.23
N LEU A 109 10.36 -1.93 15.15
CA LEU A 109 11.74 -1.53 15.45
C LEU A 109 12.52 -1.05 14.22
N LEU A 110 11.83 -0.37 13.30
CA LEU A 110 12.42 0.19 12.08
C LEU A 110 12.86 1.65 12.33
N PRO A 111 13.93 2.11 11.67
CA PRO A 111 14.34 3.50 11.77
C PRO A 111 13.29 4.41 11.10
N TRP A 112 12.79 5.39 11.83
CA TRP A 112 11.89 6.40 11.29
C TRP A 112 12.65 7.69 11.02
N ARG A 113 12.42 8.26 9.83
CA ARG A 113 13.00 9.54 9.40
C ARG A 113 11.88 10.39 8.82
N PRO A 114 11.49 11.49 9.49
CA PRO A 114 10.46 12.37 8.96
C PRO A 114 10.93 13.06 7.69
N ILE A 115 10.02 13.23 6.73
CA ILE A 115 10.19 14.08 5.57
C ILE A 115 9.56 15.42 5.90
N SER A 116 10.19 16.53 5.49
CA SER A 116 9.65 17.88 5.70
C SER A 116 8.26 18.03 5.07
N GLU A 117 7.29 18.48 5.87
CA GLU A 117 5.86 18.56 5.48
C GLU A 117 5.58 19.68 4.48
N ASP A 118 6.37 20.75 4.54
CA ASP A 118 6.15 22.00 3.77
C ASP A 118 6.22 21.82 2.25
N LYS A 119 6.77 20.70 1.80
CA LYS A 119 6.91 20.34 0.38
C LYS A 119 6.04 19.14 -0.02
N LEU A 120 5.25 18.60 0.90
CA LEU A 120 4.43 17.43 0.61
C LEU A 120 3.00 17.80 0.28
N VAL A 121 2.46 17.14 -0.75
CA VAL A 121 1.04 17.24 -1.09
C VAL A 121 0.22 16.55 0.00
N GLU A 122 -0.89 17.17 0.38
CA GLU A 122 -1.80 16.65 1.41
C GLU A 122 -2.30 15.23 1.08
N CYS A 123 -2.40 14.40 2.11
CA CYS A 123 -2.84 13.02 1.99
C CYS A 123 -4.29 12.85 2.42
N ALA A 124 -5.06 12.17 1.60
CA ALA A 124 -6.37 11.66 2.00
C ALA A 124 -6.22 10.33 2.75
N ASP A 125 -6.84 10.23 3.91
CA ASP A 125 -6.86 8.98 4.67
C ASP A 125 -7.69 7.90 3.98
N LEU A 126 -7.24 6.65 4.11
CA LEU A 126 -7.95 5.49 3.62
C LEU A 126 -9.26 5.30 4.40
N ASN A 127 -10.37 5.42 3.68
CA ASN A 127 -11.69 5.11 4.23
C ASN A 127 -12.09 3.67 3.88
N TYR A 128 -12.06 2.79 4.87
CA TYR A 128 -12.35 1.35 4.69
C TYR A 128 -13.79 1.07 4.24
N SER A 129 -14.76 1.91 4.61
CA SER A 129 -16.15 1.77 4.15
C SER A 129 -16.26 2.05 2.66
N ILE A 130 -15.62 3.13 2.19
CA ILE A 130 -15.58 3.47 0.77
C ILE A 130 -14.78 2.44 -0.02
N LEU A 131 -13.66 1.96 0.54
CA LEU A 131 -12.84 0.92 -0.09
C LEU A 131 -13.65 -0.37 -0.29
N ALA A 132 -14.33 -0.84 0.76
CA ALA A 132 -15.19 -2.01 0.69
C ALA A 132 -16.30 -1.86 -0.35
N LEU A 133 -17.01 -0.72 -0.33
CA LEU A 133 -18.17 -0.48 -1.20
C LEU A 133 -17.78 -0.35 -2.68
N ARG A 134 -16.66 0.32 -2.99
CA ARG A 134 -16.31 0.67 -4.39
C ARG A 134 -15.37 -0.31 -5.06
N HIS A 135 -14.57 -1.03 -4.28
CA HIS A 135 -13.45 -1.81 -4.81
C HIS A 135 -13.49 -3.29 -4.42
N THR A 136 -14.52 -3.73 -3.70
CA THR A 136 -14.72 -5.15 -3.39
C THR A 136 -16.10 -5.62 -3.80
N SER A 137 -16.26 -6.94 -4.02
CA SER A 137 -17.52 -7.50 -4.50
C SER A 137 -18.53 -7.75 -3.37
N ARG A 138 -18.05 -8.22 -2.22
CA ARG A 138 -18.91 -8.65 -1.09
C ARG A 138 -18.27 -8.48 0.29
N LEU A 139 -17.15 -7.76 0.38
CA LEU A 139 -16.48 -7.58 1.66
C LEU A 139 -17.12 -6.43 2.44
N THR A 140 -17.28 -6.62 3.75
CA THR A 140 -17.67 -5.54 4.65
C THR A 140 -16.46 -4.69 5.02
N LYS A 141 -16.72 -3.49 5.55
CA LYS A 141 -15.69 -2.60 6.11
C LYS A 141 -14.75 -3.35 7.07
N ASP A 142 -15.34 -4.12 7.99
CA ASP A 142 -14.58 -4.81 9.04
C ASP A 142 -13.73 -5.95 8.49
N MET A 143 -14.21 -6.64 7.44
CA MET A 143 -13.42 -7.65 6.74
C MET A 143 -12.20 -7.03 6.05
N VAL A 144 -12.39 -5.92 5.34
CA VAL A 144 -11.31 -5.21 4.64
C VAL A 144 -10.32 -4.62 5.65
N TRP A 145 -10.81 -3.96 6.70
CA TRP A 145 -9.97 -3.41 7.76
C TRP A 145 -9.10 -4.49 8.43
N SER A 146 -9.74 -5.59 8.85
CA SER A 146 -9.02 -6.70 9.48
C SER A 146 -8.00 -7.33 8.53
N ALA A 147 -8.37 -7.53 7.25
CA ALA A 147 -7.48 -8.08 6.24
C ALA A 147 -6.23 -7.22 6.04
N LEU A 148 -6.42 -5.93 5.81
CA LEU A 148 -5.30 -5.01 5.56
C LEU A 148 -4.43 -4.82 6.79
N ARG A 149 -5.01 -4.77 8.00
CA ARG A 149 -4.26 -4.68 9.25
C ARG A 149 -3.36 -5.89 9.47
N ASP A 150 -3.87 -7.10 9.22
CA ASP A 150 -3.08 -8.32 9.41
C ASP A 150 -1.97 -8.43 8.36
N LEU A 151 -2.23 -8.02 7.10
CA LEU A 151 -1.21 -7.93 6.06
C LEU A 151 -0.12 -6.91 6.42
N GLN A 152 -0.50 -5.71 6.87
CA GLN A 152 0.45 -4.67 7.28
C GLN A 152 1.35 -5.13 8.43
N ARG A 153 0.75 -5.73 9.46
CA ARG A 153 1.51 -6.31 10.57
C ARG A 153 2.51 -7.35 10.08
N LYS A 154 2.09 -8.27 9.20
CA LYS A 154 2.95 -9.32 8.67
C LYS A 154 4.08 -8.77 7.79
N ILE A 155 3.81 -7.72 7.01
CA ILE A 155 4.85 -7.00 6.25
C ILE A 155 5.91 -6.47 7.21
N GLY A 156 5.50 -5.79 8.28
CA GLY A 156 6.41 -5.24 9.27
C GLY A 156 7.23 -6.32 9.99
N ASP A 157 6.59 -7.42 10.39
CA ASP A 157 7.26 -8.56 11.04
C ASP A 157 8.34 -9.18 10.14
N ARG A 158 8.05 -9.35 8.85
CA ARG A 158 9.02 -9.87 7.89
C ARG A 158 10.20 -8.92 7.69
N ILE A 159 9.94 -7.61 7.57
CA ILE A 159 11.00 -6.62 7.46
C ILE A 159 11.88 -6.63 8.71
N ALA A 160 11.27 -6.59 9.91
CA ALA A 160 11.97 -6.59 11.18
C ALA A 160 12.83 -7.85 11.37
N SER A 161 12.36 -9.00 10.91
CA SER A 161 13.08 -10.27 10.96
C SER A 161 14.20 -10.39 9.90
N GLY A 162 14.39 -9.38 9.06
CA GLY A 162 15.44 -9.35 8.03
C GLY A 162 15.16 -10.20 6.78
N TYR A 163 13.93 -10.73 6.63
CA TYR A 163 13.54 -11.47 5.43
C TYR A 163 13.50 -10.56 4.21
N SER A 164 13.90 -11.10 3.07
CA SER A 164 13.70 -10.42 1.78
C SER A 164 12.22 -10.40 1.44
N LEU A 165 11.74 -9.25 0.96
CA LEU A 165 10.35 -9.03 0.62
C LEU A 165 10.27 -8.12 -0.62
N THR A 166 9.40 -8.48 -1.57
CA THR A 166 9.04 -7.61 -2.70
C THR A 166 7.54 -7.63 -2.87
N LEU A 167 6.87 -6.50 -2.68
CA LEU A 167 5.41 -6.37 -2.75
C LEU A 167 5.01 -5.29 -3.74
N ASP A 168 4.15 -5.62 -4.69
CA ASP A 168 3.56 -4.65 -5.62
C ASP A 168 2.35 -3.95 -5.01
N PHE A 169 2.43 -2.62 -4.95
CA PHE A 169 1.36 -1.73 -4.49
C PHE A 169 0.54 -1.12 -5.63
N GLY A 170 0.73 -1.56 -6.88
CA GLY A 170 0.03 -1.02 -8.04
C GLY A 170 0.61 0.29 -8.59
N VAL A 171 1.49 0.95 -7.84
CA VAL A 171 2.18 2.21 -8.18
C VAL A 171 3.69 2.07 -8.12
N GLY A 172 4.17 0.91 -7.72
CA GLY A 172 5.56 0.58 -7.49
C GLY A 172 5.67 -0.59 -6.53
N GLN A 173 6.87 -0.88 -6.07
CA GLN A 173 7.19 -2.02 -5.23
C GLN A 173 7.83 -1.60 -3.91
N LEU A 174 7.36 -2.16 -2.81
CA LEU A 174 8.07 -2.17 -1.54
C LEU A 174 9.07 -3.32 -1.57
N VAL A 175 10.33 -2.99 -1.51
CA VAL A 175 11.44 -3.95 -1.46
C VAL A 175 12.11 -3.84 -0.11
N ALA A 176 12.31 -4.96 0.56
CA ALA A 176 13.08 -5.03 1.80
C ALA A 176 14.15 -6.11 1.70
N GLU A 177 15.35 -5.77 2.10
CA GLU A 177 16.50 -6.68 2.16
C GLU A 177 17.24 -6.45 3.47
N ARG A 178 17.48 -7.51 4.22
CA ARG A 178 18.23 -7.46 5.50
C ARG A 178 17.69 -6.39 6.46
N GLY A 179 16.36 -6.27 6.57
CA GLY A 179 15.71 -5.31 7.46
C GLY A 179 15.71 -3.85 6.96
N LYS A 180 16.13 -3.61 5.72
CA LYS A 180 16.17 -2.26 5.12
C LYS A 180 15.08 -2.13 4.05
N PRO A 181 13.93 -1.56 4.38
CA PRO A 181 12.87 -1.34 3.40
C PRO A 181 13.14 -0.11 2.55
N ARG A 182 12.75 -0.20 1.28
CA ARG A 182 12.72 0.93 0.33
C ARG A 182 11.50 0.79 -0.56
N PHE A 183 10.94 1.90 -1.00
CA PHE A 183 9.87 1.90 -1.99
C PHE A 183 10.40 2.39 -3.34
N CYS A 184 10.18 1.59 -4.38
CA CYS A 184 10.57 1.89 -5.76
C CYS A 184 9.30 2.20 -6.56
N PHE A 185 9.05 3.48 -6.86
CA PHE A 185 7.92 3.87 -7.69
C PHE A 185 8.14 3.47 -9.15
N ASP A 186 7.07 3.06 -9.80
CA ASP A 186 7.05 2.77 -11.23
C ASP A 186 6.46 3.96 -11.99
N ALA A 187 7.32 4.70 -12.68
CA ALA A 187 6.92 5.90 -13.41
C ALA A 187 5.87 5.60 -14.50
N SER A 188 5.90 4.41 -15.11
CA SER A 188 4.92 4.02 -16.13
C SER A 188 3.51 3.86 -15.57
N LYS A 189 3.39 3.38 -14.32
CA LYS A 189 2.11 3.22 -13.63
C LYS A 189 1.53 4.53 -13.09
N LEU A 190 2.34 5.61 -13.05
CA LEU A 190 1.96 6.93 -12.56
C LEU A 190 1.69 7.95 -13.68
N ARG A 191 1.74 7.54 -14.95
CA ARG A 191 1.31 8.33 -16.10
C ARG A 191 -0.14 8.01 -16.42
N ARG A 192 -0.91 9.03 -16.84
CA ARG A 192 -2.25 8.83 -17.42
C ARG A 192 -2.09 8.21 -18.80
N GLU A 193 -2.99 7.29 -19.18
CA GLU A 193 -2.98 6.62 -20.49
C GLU A 193 -3.32 7.54 -21.68
N GLU A 194 -3.48 8.85 -21.48
CA GLU A 194 -3.91 9.81 -22.49
C GLU A 194 -2.85 10.20 -23.54
N GLU A 195 -1.62 9.67 -23.46
CA GLU A 195 -0.57 9.95 -24.45
C GLU A 195 -0.43 8.91 -25.57
N GLN A 196 -1.40 8.02 -25.77
CA GLN A 196 -1.42 7.11 -26.91
C GLN A 196 -2.48 7.49 -27.96
N VAL A 197 -2.65 8.77 -28.25
CA VAL A 197 -3.26 9.18 -29.52
C VAL A 197 -2.15 9.19 -30.56
N VAL A 198 -2.02 8.07 -31.28
CA VAL A 198 -1.21 7.98 -32.50
C VAL A 198 -1.82 8.96 -33.49
N PRO A 199 -1.09 9.97 -34.00
CA PRO A 199 -1.58 10.77 -35.11
C PRO A 199 -1.60 9.89 -36.34
N GLN A 200 -2.77 9.80 -36.99
CA GLN A 200 -2.93 9.26 -38.34
C GLN A 200 -2.35 10.24 -39.38
#